data_bc612b7cb96d90891a980855e6dc20be
#
_entry.id   bc612b7cb96d90891a980855e6dc20be
#
_cell.length_a   1.000
_cell.length_b   1.000
_cell.length_c   1.000
_cell.angle_alpha   90.00
_cell.angle_beta   90.00
_cell.angle_gamma   90.00
#
_symmetry.space_group_name_H-M   'P 1'
#
loop_
_entity.id
_entity.type
_entity.pdbx_description
1 polymer ?
#
loop_
_entity_poly.entity_id
_entity_poly.type
_entity_poly.pdbx_seq_one_letter_code
_entity_poly.pdbx_strand_id
1 'polypeptide(L)'
;MKRLGGLDKKAFVTHIDDVEWQEVGDGFRIKKLLYEEKAGKTEFYCGLAELDAGKNIPVQKANLACCTHILDGEVWARLGRQRFQLGADASNYFPIGLPHAYEASGKTGVRFLFCYSTDNETGENLKIEPVSEEDARAYYQPNCPTNLMSPGTEGTGCRWATAGDTDPWTIVEAAQGTRSQVFQAHFDEIKGCKEFWWGRCSTRPNCRYTPHFHEQPEIFYILSGFGTMYGGSEVFQITPGSLFYAPKNCMHGMVNDGTEPLIAIYACNIEVAGTSYNREEISDVPFTAPADRNDLMLSKI
;
A
#
# COMPACT_ATOMS: atom_id res chain seq x y z
N MET A 1 15.75 -21.78 24.44
CA MET A 1 15.67 -21.38 23.02
C MET A 1 14.39 -20.56 22.88
N LYS A 2 14.47 -19.23 22.83
CA LYS A 2 13.30 -18.41 22.49
C LYS A 2 12.93 -18.79 21.05
N ARG A 3 11.71 -19.26 20.82
CA ARG A 3 11.20 -19.42 19.45
C ARG A 3 11.32 -18.05 18.78
N LEU A 4 12.06 -17.99 17.68
CA LEU A 4 12.08 -16.83 16.82
C LEU A 4 10.65 -16.65 16.30
N GLY A 5 9.94 -15.64 16.80
CA GLY A 5 8.56 -15.40 16.40
C GLY A 5 8.48 -15.11 14.91
N GLY A 6 7.41 -15.55 14.27
CA GLY A 6 7.08 -15.18 12.90
C GLY A 6 7.82 -15.91 11.77
N LEU A 7 8.75 -16.85 12.07
CA LEU A 7 9.44 -17.64 11.04
C LEU A 7 8.55 -18.76 10.46
N ASP A 8 7.53 -19.18 11.19
CA ASP A 8 6.56 -20.21 10.79
C ASP A 8 5.46 -19.67 9.89
N LYS A 9 5.36 -18.34 9.74
CA LYS A 9 4.43 -17.67 8.85
C LYS A 9 5.01 -17.61 7.44
N LYS A 10 4.13 -17.65 6.46
CA LYS A 10 4.50 -17.54 5.05
C LYS A 10 4.11 -16.18 4.52
N ALA A 11 5.09 -15.45 4.02
CA ALA A 11 4.87 -14.29 3.18
C ALA A 11 4.50 -14.72 1.76
N PHE A 12 4.07 -13.76 0.97
CA PHE A 12 3.63 -13.98 -0.41
C PHE A 12 4.15 -12.87 -1.32
N VAL A 13 4.57 -13.24 -2.52
CA VAL A 13 4.93 -12.28 -3.57
C VAL A 13 4.19 -12.59 -4.85
N THR A 14 3.65 -11.57 -5.48
CA THR A 14 3.09 -11.64 -6.84
C THR A 14 3.71 -10.53 -7.68
N HIS A 15 4.13 -10.87 -8.89
CA HIS A 15 4.54 -9.86 -9.87
C HIS A 15 3.39 -9.56 -10.85
N ILE A 16 3.32 -8.32 -11.32
CA ILE A 16 2.28 -7.90 -12.28
C ILE A 16 2.30 -8.71 -13.56
N ASP A 17 3.45 -9.21 -13.99
CA ASP A 17 3.60 -10.02 -15.19
C ASP A 17 3.05 -11.45 -15.05
N ASP A 18 2.88 -11.92 -13.81
CA ASP A 18 2.32 -13.23 -13.49
C ASP A 18 0.80 -13.24 -13.43
N VAL A 19 0.16 -12.09 -13.64
CA VAL A 19 -1.29 -11.93 -13.51
C VAL A 19 -1.89 -11.34 -14.77
N GLU A 20 -2.90 -12.01 -15.29
CA GLU A 20 -3.64 -11.55 -16.47
C GLU A 20 -4.59 -10.39 -16.13
N TRP A 21 -4.81 -9.52 -17.12
CA TRP A 21 -5.83 -8.49 -17.05
C TRP A 21 -7.23 -9.11 -17.11
N GLN A 22 -8.13 -8.60 -16.30
CA GLN A 22 -9.54 -8.95 -16.27
C GLN A 22 -10.35 -7.69 -16.59
N GLU A 23 -11.13 -7.74 -17.68
CA GLU A 23 -12.09 -6.67 -17.98
C GLU A 23 -13.23 -6.71 -16.95
N VAL A 24 -13.47 -5.59 -16.31
CA VAL A 24 -14.50 -5.43 -15.25
C VAL A 24 -15.51 -4.31 -15.56
N GLY A 25 -15.28 -3.58 -16.65
CA GLY A 25 -16.14 -2.50 -17.12
C GLY A 25 -15.74 -2.00 -18.49
N ASP A 26 -16.45 -1.02 -19.03
CA ASP A 26 -16.14 -0.42 -20.32
C ASP A 26 -14.82 0.37 -20.28
N GLY A 27 -13.77 -0.20 -20.85
CA GLY A 27 -12.41 0.33 -20.79
C GLY A 27 -11.81 0.34 -19.38
N PHE A 28 -12.33 -0.50 -18.50
CA PHE A 28 -11.83 -0.66 -17.14
C PHE A 28 -11.43 -2.11 -16.87
N ARG A 29 -10.16 -2.32 -16.53
CA ARG A 29 -9.58 -3.64 -16.27
C ARG A 29 -8.71 -3.65 -15.02
N ILE A 30 -8.57 -4.82 -14.43
CA ILE A 30 -7.79 -5.02 -13.20
C ILE A 30 -6.87 -6.24 -13.29
N LYS A 31 -5.78 -6.20 -12.52
CA LYS A 31 -4.97 -7.36 -12.15
C LYS A 31 -5.12 -7.61 -10.66
N LYS A 32 -5.57 -8.79 -10.28
CA LYS A 32 -5.70 -9.21 -8.88
C LYS A 32 -4.36 -9.70 -8.37
N LEU A 33 -3.63 -8.88 -7.61
CA LEU A 33 -2.30 -9.22 -7.11
C LEU A 33 -2.34 -9.97 -5.77
N LEU A 34 -3.24 -9.58 -4.87
CA LEU A 34 -3.44 -10.22 -3.56
C LEU A 34 -4.94 -10.38 -3.32
N TYR A 35 -5.42 -11.62 -3.36
CA TYR A 35 -6.80 -12.02 -3.17
C TYR A 35 -6.86 -13.42 -2.58
N GLU A 36 -7.99 -13.82 -1.97
CA GLU A 36 -8.14 -15.12 -1.29
C GLU A 36 -7.89 -16.32 -2.19
N GLU A 37 -8.26 -16.24 -3.45
CA GLU A 37 -8.05 -17.34 -4.40
C GLU A 37 -6.59 -17.73 -4.57
N LYS A 38 -5.68 -16.79 -4.31
CA LYS A 38 -4.24 -16.97 -4.53
C LYS A 38 -3.46 -17.12 -3.22
N ALA A 39 -3.79 -16.31 -2.22
CA ALA A 39 -3.04 -16.22 -0.97
C ALA A 39 -3.74 -16.90 0.21
N GLY A 40 -4.95 -17.43 0.00
CA GLY A 40 -5.83 -17.85 1.09
C GLY A 40 -6.43 -16.65 1.82
N LYS A 41 -6.89 -16.85 3.04
CA LYS A 41 -7.47 -15.75 3.83
C LYS A 41 -6.43 -14.65 4.04
N THR A 42 -6.72 -13.45 3.54
CA THR A 42 -5.83 -12.28 3.58
C THR A 42 -6.54 -11.08 4.19
N GLU A 43 -5.77 -10.20 4.80
CA GLU A 43 -6.26 -8.95 5.38
C GLU A 43 -6.37 -7.81 4.37
N PHE A 44 -5.96 -8.04 3.12
CA PHE A 44 -6.03 -7.06 2.04
C PHE A 44 -6.52 -7.67 0.75
N TYR A 45 -7.25 -6.88 -0.03
CA TYR A 45 -7.48 -7.14 -1.45
C TYR A 45 -6.76 -6.07 -2.25
N CYS A 46 -5.68 -6.44 -2.93
CA CYS A 46 -4.84 -5.50 -3.66
C CYS A 46 -4.73 -5.87 -5.12
N GLY A 47 -4.64 -4.85 -5.96
CA GLY A 47 -4.48 -5.04 -7.37
C GLY A 47 -4.07 -3.78 -8.10
N LEU A 48 -3.80 -3.97 -9.38
CA LEU A 48 -3.54 -2.92 -10.32
C LEU A 48 -4.78 -2.68 -11.17
N ALA A 49 -5.10 -1.44 -11.46
CA ALA A 49 -6.22 -1.05 -12.29
C ALA A 49 -5.77 -0.14 -13.43
N GLU A 50 -6.41 -0.30 -14.58
CA GLU A 50 -6.32 0.61 -15.71
C GLU A 50 -7.69 1.06 -16.15
N LEU A 51 -7.82 2.35 -16.45
CA LEU A 51 -8.99 2.97 -17.02
C LEU A 51 -8.57 3.72 -18.29
N ASP A 52 -9.18 3.38 -19.41
CA ASP A 52 -8.86 3.97 -20.70
C ASP A 52 -9.21 5.46 -20.76
N ALA A 53 -8.57 6.19 -21.67
CA ALA A 53 -8.81 7.62 -21.87
C ALA A 53 -10.29 7.93 -22.13
N GLY A 54 -10.83 8.90 -21.40
CA GLY A 54 -12.23 9.32 -21.52
C GLY A 54 -13.26 8.34 -20.99
N LYS A 55 -12.83 7.26 -20.33
CA LYS A 55 -13.70 6.29 -19.67
C LYS A 55 -13.88 6.62 -18.20
N ASN A 56 -14.87 6.02 -17.58
CA ASN A 56 -15.17 6.25 -16.17
C ASN A 56 -15.52 4.95 -15.44
N ILE A 57 -15.14 4.89 -14.18
CA ILE A 57 -15.69 3.94 -13.23
C ILE A 57 -16.96 4.58 -12.67
N PRO A 58 -18.14 3.95 -12.85
CA PRO A 58 -19.40 4.50 -12.36
C PRO A 58 -19.37 4.76 -10.85
N VAL A 59 -20.27 5.61 -10.38
CA VAL A 59 -20.38 5.87 -8.95
C VAL A 59 -20.76 4.60 -8.21
N GLN A 60 -19.95 4.25 -7.24
CA GLN A 60 -20.08 3.03 -6.45
C GLN A 60 -19.66 3.27 -5.00
N LYS A 61 -20.01 2.35 -4.12
CA LYS A 61 -19.53 2.29 -2.74
C LYS A 61 -19.04 0.88 -2.43
N ALA A 62 -18.11 0.78 -1.52
CA ALA A 62 -17.62 -0.51 -1.03
C ALA A 62 -17.92 -0.70 0.46
N ASN A 63 -18.10 -1.95 0.87
CA ASN A 63 -18.24 -2.32 2.29
C ASN A 63 -16.91 -2.34 3.03
N LEU A 64 -15.79 -2.16 2.34
CA LEU A 64 -14.44 -2.08 2.88
C LEU A 64 -13.82 -0.74 2.52
N ALA A 65 -12.94 -0.24 3.39
CA ALA A 65 -12.15 0.95 3.09
C ALA A 65 -11.12 0.65 2.01
N CYS A 66 -10.84 1.64 1.17
CA CYS A 66 -9.89 1.50 0.07
C CYS A 66 -8.90 2.66 0.05
N CYS A 67 -7.63 2.36 -0.15
CA CYS A 67 -6.64 3.32 -0.61
C CYS A 67 -6.25 3.04 -2.05
N THR A 68 -5.98 4.10 -2.81
CA THR A 68 -5.44 4.00 -4.16
C THR A 68 -4.21 4.89 -4.30
N HIS A 69 -3.34 4.54 -5.26
CA HIS A 69 -2.18 5.34 -5.63
C HIS A 69 -2.08 5.43 -7.14
N ILE A 70 -2.06 6.64 -7.68
CA ILE A 70 -1.97 6.87 -9.11
C ILE A 70 -0.52 6.64 -9.55
N LEU A 71 -0.32 5.65 -10.42
CA LEU A 71 0.99 5.27 -10.95
C LEU A 71 1.35 6.06 -12.21
N ASP A 72 0.34 6.30 -13.05
CA ASP A 72 0.50 7.00 -14.32
C ASP A 72 -0.83 7.61 -14.79
N GLY A 73 -0.75 8.70 -15.54
CA GLY A 73 -1.92 9.38 -16.09
C GLY A 73 -2.59 10.36 -15.11
N GLU A 74 -3.79 10.79 -15.48
CA GLU A 74 -4.58 11.76 -14.72
C GLU A 74 -6.03 11.30 -14.62
N VAL A 75 -6.64 11.54 -13.47
CA VAL A 75 -8.01 11.14 -13.18
C VAL A 75 -8.76 12.24 -12.41
N TRP A 76 -10.02 12.42 -12.73
CA TRP A 76 -10.96 13.11 -11.88
C TRP A 76 -11.54 12.11 -10.88
N ALA A 77 -11.15 12.27 -9.61
CA ALA A 77 -11.73 11.51 -8.52
C ALA A 77 -12.94 12.23 -7.95
N ARG A 78 -13.99 11.46 -7.67
CA ARG A 78 -15.17 11.92 -6.98
C ARG A 78 -15.34 11.17 -5.67
N LEU A 79 -15.58 11.92 -4.60
CA LEU A 79 -15.88 11.40 -3.27
C LEU A 79 -17.15 12.08 -2.75
N GLY A 80 -18.25 11.33 -2.71
CA GLY A 80 -19.55 11.91 -2.45
C GLY A 80 -19.85 13.03 -3.45
N ARG A 81 -20.07 14.25 -2.94
CA ARG A 81 -20.30 15.45 -3.77
C ARG A 81 -19.03 16.20 -4.20
N GLN A 82 -17.87 15.82 -3.69
CA GLN A 82 -16.61 16.49 -4.00
C GLN A 82 -15.95 15.88 -5.22
N ARG A 83 -15.26 16.70 -6.00
CA ARG A 83 -14.52 16.30 -7.19
C ARG A 83 -13.18 17.03 -7.23
N PHE A 84 -12.12 16.29 -7.50
CA PHE A 84 -10.76 16.84 -7.62
C PHE A 84 -9.95 16.04 -8.63
N GLN A 85 -8.96 16.70 -9.21
CA GLN A 85 -8.06 16.10 -10.18
C GLN A 85 -6.82 15.53 -9.45
N LEU A 86 -6.42 14.33 -9.85
CA LEU A 86 -5.25 13.63 -9.34
C LEU A 86 -4.37 13.22 -10.51
N GLY A 87 -3.07 13.37 -10.32
CA GLY A 87 -2.05 12.87 -11.24
C GLY A 87 -1.17 11.79 -10.58
N ALA A 88 -0.12 11.41 -11.27
CA ALA A 88 0.86 10.45 -10.77
C ALA A 88 1.40 10.85 -9.39
N ASP A 89 1.72 9.87 -8.57
CA ASP A 89 2.17 9.99 -7.16
C ASP A 89 1.09 10.47 -6.17
N ALA A 90 -0.14 10.72 -6.60
CA ALA A 90 -1.24 11.04 -5.70
C ALA A 90 -1.90 9.77 -5.16
N SER A 91 -2.24 9.78 -3.89
CA SER A 91 -3.05 8.75 -3.23
C SER A 91 -4.43 9.27 -2.86
N ASN A 92 -5.41 8.36 -2.88
CA ASN A 92 -6.76 8.59 -2.36
C ASN A 92 -7.10 7.63 -1.25
N TYR A 93 -7.97 8.08 -0.35
CA TYR A 93 -8.62 7.24 0.64
C TYR A 93 -10.13 7.30 0.50
N PHE A 94 -10.75 6.15 0.39
CA PHE A 94 -12.20 5.94 0.35
C PHE A 94 -12.66 5.22 1.61
N PRO A 95 -13.28 5.92 2.57
CA PRO A 95 -13.90 5.28 3.74
C PRO A 95 -15.00 4.28 3.33
N ILE A 96 -15.29 3.35 4.23
CA ILE A 96 -16.40 2.40 4.08
C ILE A 96 -17.69 3.14 3.72
N GLY A 97 -18.39 2.67 2.71
CA GLY A 97 -19.68 3.17 2.28
C GLY A 97 -19.67 4.54 1.59
N LEU A 98 -18.52 5.19 1.43
CA LEU A 98 -18.42 6.46 0.73
C LEU A 98 -18.66 6.27 -0.78
N PRO A 99 -19.68 6.93 -1.38
CA PRO A 99 -19.84 6.95 -2.82
C PRO A 99 -18.63 7.59 -3.51
N HIS A 100 -18.04 6.88 -4.44
CA HIS A 100 -16.85 7.33 -5.17
C HIS A 100 -16.89 6.92 -6.64
N ALA A 101 -16.13 7.62 -7.45
CA ALA A 101 -15.99 7.35 -8.89
C ALA A 101 -14.65 7.87 -9.40
N TYR A 102 -14.21 7.31 -10.53
CA TYR A 102 -13.09 7.83 -11.30
C TYR A 102 -13.52 8.10 -12.75
N GLU A 103 -12.99 9.20 -13.30
CA GLU A 103 -13.14 9.56 -14.70
C GLU A 103 -11.75 9.88 -15.25
N ALA A 104 -11.22 9.04 -16.13
CA ALA A 104 -9.92 9.28 -16.76
C ALA A 104 -9.96 10.54 -17.62
N SER A 105 -8.86 11.28 -17.62
CA SER A 105 -8.71 12.43 -18.51
C SER A 105 -8.94 12.00 -19.96
N GLY A 106 -9.58 12.85 -20.75
CA GLY A 106 -9.90 12.57 -22.14
C GLY A 106 -8.67 12.41 -23.06
N LYS A 107 -7.46 12.65 -22.55
CA LYS A 107 -6.22 12.57 -23.33
C LYS A 107 -5.42 11.31 -23.06
N THR A 108 -5.40 10.86 -21.83
CA THR A 108 -4.62 9.71 -21.37
C THR A 108 -5.50 8.84 -20.49
N GLY A 109 -5.29 7.54 -20.51
CA GLY A 109 -5.82 6.65 -19.49
C GLY A 109 -5.14 6.91 -18.14
N VAL A 110 -5.57 6.19 -17.14
CA VAL A 110 -4.95 6.19 -15.82
C VAL A 110 -4.65 4.78 -15.36
N ARG A 111 -3.49 4.59 -14.75
CA ARG A 111 -3.11 3.36 -14.06
C ARG A 111 -2.94 3.64 -12.59
N PHE A 112 -3.52 2.81 -11.73
CA PHE A 112 -3.43 2.99 -10.28
C PHE A 112 -3.39 1.67 -9.53
N LEU A 113 -2.67 1.66 -8.42
CA LEU A 113 -2.72 0.62 -7.42
C LEU A 113 -3.96 0.84 -6.56
N PHE A 114 -4.68 -0.23 -6.20
CA PHE A 114 -5.75 -0.17 -5.22
C PHE A 114 -5.55 -1.23 -4.14
N CYS A 115 -6.00 -0.91 -2.93
CA CYS A 115 -5.95 -1.82 -1.79
C CYS A 115 -7.16 -1.60 -0.90
N TYR A 116 -7.96 -2.65 -0.72
CA TYR A 116 -9.03 -2.70 0.26
C TYR A 116 -8.54 -3.39 1.52
N SER A 117 -8.81 -2.81 2.69
CA SER A 117 -8.60 -3.47 3.97
C SER A 117 -9.77 -4.39 4.26
N THR A 118 -9.49 -5.65 4.54
CA THR A 118 -10.53 -6.56 5.01
C THR A 118 -10.71 -6.39 6.51
N ASP A 119 -11.96 -6.40 6.97
CA ASP A 119 -12.25 -6.55 8.39
C ASP A 119 -12.05 -8.02 8.77
N ASN A 120 -10.94 -8.28 9.45
CA ASN A 120 -10.60 -9.64 9.88
C ASN A 120 -11.54 -10.23 10.92
N GLU A 121 -12.25 -9.40 11.67
CA GLU A 121 -13.17 -9.87 12.71
C GLU A 121 -14.47 -10.37 12.10
N THR A 122 -14.99 -9.70 11.10
CA THR A 122 -16.27 -10.08 10.45
C THR A 122 -16.08 -11.08 9.32
N GLY A 123 -14.89 -11.15 8.72
CA GLY A 123 -14.61 -12.03 7.57
C GLY A 123 -15.44 -11.67 6.34
N GLU A 124 -15.88 -10.42 6.24
CA GLU A 124 -16.66 -9.96 5.11
C GLU A 124 -15.84 -9.89 3.82
N ASN A 125 -16.36 -10.50 2.77
CA ASN A 125 -15.81 -10.36 1.43
C ASN A 125 -16.08 -8.97 0.86
N LEU A 126 -15.18 -8.50 0.00
CA LEU A 126 -15.37 -7.25 -0.73
C LEU A 126 -16.67 -7.27 -1.54
N LYS A 127 -17.52 -6.29 -1.29
CA LYS A 127 -18.75 -6.02 -2.05
C LYS A 127 -18.70 -4.59 -2.55
N ILE A 128 -18.87 -4.43 -3.86
CA ILE A 128 -18.97 -3.13 -4.52
C ILE A 128 -20.39 -3.00 -5.05
N GLU A 129 -21.07 -1.93 -4.67
CA GLU A 129 -22.45 -1.67 -5.05
C GLU A 129 -22.55 -0.37 -5.84
N PRO A 130 -23.32 -0.33 -6.95
CA PRO A 130 -23.58 0.91 -7.67
C PRO A 130 -24.38 1.87 -6.79
N VAL A 131 -24.15 3.17 -6.99
CA VAL A 131 -24.85 4.24 -6.29
C VAL A 131 -25.41 5.21 -7.33
N SER A 132 -26.64 5.69 -7.13
CA SER A 132 -27.22 6.70 -8.03
C SER A 132 -26.47 8.04 -7.91
N GLU A 133 -26.50 8.83 -8.98
CA GLU A 133 -25.93 10.18 -8.99
C GLU A 133 -26.59 11.09 -7.94
N GLU A 134 -27.88 10.92 -7.70
CA GLU A 134 -28.66 11.66 -6.72
C GLU A 134 -28.18 11.33 -5.30
N ASP A 135 -28.11 10.04 -4.96
CA ASP A 135 -27.64 9.58 -3.65
C ASP A 135 -26.19 10.00 -3.39
N ALA A 136 -25.33 9.91 -4.41
CA ALA A 136 -23.95 10.33 -4.28
C ALA A 136 -23.81 11.83 -4.02
N ARG A 137 -24.63 12.67 -4.65
CA ARG A 137 -24.66 14.12 -4.42
C ARG A 137 -25.26 14.48 -3.06
N ALA A 138 -26.23 13.70 -2.58
CA ALA A 138 -26.82 13.87 -1.27
C ALA A 138 -25.89 13.44 -0.14
N TYR A 139 -24.91 12.57 -0.44
CA TYR A 139 -23.99 12.07 0.57
C TYR A 139 -23.18 13.20 1.20
N TYR A 140 -23.35 13.37 2.48
CA TYR A 140 -22.65 14.36 3.29
C TYR A 140 -21.97 13.66 4.47
N GLN A 141 -20.65 13.79 4.55
CA GLN A 141 -19.88 13.38 5.70
C GLN A 141 -19.58 14.62 6.57
N PRO A 142 -20.21 14.75 7.76
CA PRO A 142 -20.15 16.01 8.53
C PRO A 142 -18.74 16.43 8.91
N ASN A 143 -17.83 15.48 9.07
CA ASN A 143 -16.43 15.71 9.45
C ASN A 143 -15.47 15.71 8.25
N CYS A 144 -15.99 15.66 7.02
CA CYS A 144 -15.16 15.81 5.85
C CYS A 144 -14.92 17.31 5.63
N PRO A 145 -13.68 17.80 5.68
CA PRO A 145 -13.42 19.21 5.49
C PRO A 145 -13.92 19.66 4.12
N THR A 146 -14.55 20.82 4.09
CA THR A 146 -15.00 21.42 2.83
C THR A 146 -13.85 21.87 1.95
N ASN A 147 -12.65 21.95 2.51
CA ASN A 147 -11.41 22.29 1.83
C ASN A 147 -10.42 21.13 1.94
N LEU A 148 -10.49 20.20 1.01
CA LEU A 148 -9.52 19.09 0.89
C LEU A 148 -8.16 19.55 0.34
N MET A 149 -7.97 20.85 0.12
CA MET A 149 -6.75 21.43 -0.42
C MET A 149 -5.65 21.62 0.63
N SER A 150 -5.86 21.13 1.83
CA SER A 150 -4.83 21.18 2.90
C SER A 150 -4.53 19.76 3.40
N PRO A 151 -3.69 19.01 2.69
CA PRO A 151 -3.19 17.72 3.18
C PRO A 151 -2.47 17.93 4.52
N GLY A 152 -2.58 16.96 5.42
CA GLY A 152 -1.85 16.98 6.69
C GLY A 152 -2.50 17.76 7.82
N THR A 153 -3.73 18.23 7.69
CA THR A 153 -4.45 18.86 8.80
C THR A 153 -5.02 17.75 9.70
N GLU A 154 -4.54 17.69 10.93
CA GLU A 154 -4.97 16.70 11.93
C GLU A 154 -6.49 16.71 12.12
N GLY A 155 -7.10 15.54 12.18
CA GLY A 155 -8.53 15.38 12.46
C GLY A 155 -9.48 15.81 11.34
N THR A 156 -8.99 16.25 10.19
CA THR A 156 -9.81 16.78 9.10
C THR A 156 -10.29 15.75 8.09
N GLY A 157 -9.83 14.51 8.16
CA GLY A 157 -10.21 13.46 7.23
C GLY A 157 -9.74 13.74 5.81
N CYS A 158 -8.46 14.00 5.63
CA CYS A 158 -7.81 14.16 4.33
C CYS A 158 -8.19 13.00 3.40
N ARG A 159 -8.52 13.28 2.15
CA ARG A 159 -8.98 12.27 1.18
C ARG A 159 -7.99 12.03 0.05
N TRP A 160 -6.97 12.85 -0.06
CA TRP A 160 -5.86 12.65 -0.98
C TRP A 160 -4.57 13.24 -0.41
N ALA A 161 -3.45 12.71 -0.82
CA ALA A 161 -2.12 13.21 -0.47
C ALA A 161 -1.09 12.76 -1.50
N THR A 162 0.01 13.51 -1.59
CA THR A 162 1.22 13.13 -2.31
C THR A 162 2.38 13.01 -1.32
N ALA A 163 3.50 12.47 -1.77
CA ALA A 163 4.71 12.42 -0.94
C ALA A 163 5.18 13.83 -0.49
N GLY A 164 4.92 14.86 -1.30
CA GLY A 164 5.25 16.24 -0.95
C GLY A 164 4.39 16.85 0.16
N ASP A 165 3.25 16.25 0.46
CA ASP A 165 2.28 16.75 1.44
C ASP A 165 2.46 16.11 2.83
N THR A 166 3.50 15.31 3.03
CA THR A 166 3.70 14.52 4.23
C THR A 166 5.05 14.77 4.86
N ASP A 167 5.09 14.81 6.18
CA ASP A 167 6.34 14.86 6.92
C ASP A 167 6.98 13.45 6.92
N PRO A 168 8.22 13.31 6.44
CA PRO A 168 8.91 12.03 6.43
C PRO A 168 9.42 11.67 7.82
N TRP A 169 9.24 10.41 8.21
CA TRP A 169 9.94 9.84 9.35
C TRP A 169 10.95 8.80 8.87
N THR A 170 12.00 8.58 9.65
CA THR A 170 13.14 7.76 9.21
C THR A 170 13.45 6.68 10.22
N ILE A 171 13.79 5.51 9.69
CA ILE A 171 14.39 4.44 10.47
C ILE A 171 15.91 4.53 10.32
N VAL A 172 16.59 4.50 11.46
CA VAL A 172 18.05 4.46 11.54
C VAL A 172 18.46 3.05 11.88
N GLU A 173 19.20 2.40 11.02
CA GLU A 173 19.84 1.13 11.32
C GLU A 173 20.98 1.36 12.31
N ALA A 174 20.82 0.86 13.54
CA ALA A 174 21.81 1.04 14.59
C ALA A 174 23.18 0.46 14.22
N ALA A 175 23.21 -0.65 13.50
CA ALA A 175 24.44 -1.29 13.05
C ALA A 175 25.20 -0.48 11.98
N GLN A 176 24.50 0.36 11.22
CA GLN A 176 25.08 1.17 10.15
C GLN A 176 25.25 2.63 10.52
N GLY A 177 24.63 3.09 11.61
CA GLY A 177 24.66 4.49 12.07
C GLY A 177 24.04 5.49 11.08
N THR A 178 23.30 5.01 10.09
CA THR A 178 22.74 5.80 9.00
C THR A 178 21.24 5.61 8.89
N ARG A 179 20.56 6.61 8.34
CA ARG A 179 19.14 6.50 8.01
C ARG A 179 19.00 5.54 6.83
N SER A 180 18.45 4.36 7.09
CA SER A 180 18.30 3.30 6.10
C SER A 180 17.03 3.43 5.29
N GLN A 181 15.97 3.90 5.90
CA GLN A 181 14.65 3.95 5.31
C GLN A 181 13.91 5.23 5.68
N VAL A 182 13.15 5.76 4.73
CA VAL A 182 12.27 6.92 4.89
C VAL A 182 10.85 6.48 4.61
N PHE A 183 9.93 6.79 5.52
CA PHE A 183 8.50 6.58 5.35
C PHE A 183 7.77 7.91 5.26
N GLN A 184 6.76 7.97 4.42
CA GLN A 184 5.87 9.11 4.23
C GLN A 184 4.43 8.60 4.24
N ALA A 185 3.76 8.72 5.39
CA ALA A 185 2.37 8.31 5.52
C ALA A 185 1.45 9.31 4.80
N HIS A 186 0.84 8.88 3.70
CA HIS A 186 -0.18 9.65 3.01
C HIS A 186 -1.48 9.65 3.82
N PHE A 187 -1.82 8.51 4.40
CA PHE A 187 -2.97 8.32 5.28
C PHE A 187 -2.59 7.53 6.51
N ASP A 188 -3.12 7.95 7.64
CA ASP A 188 -3.02 7.35 8.96
C ASP A 188 -4.22 7.80 9.81
N GLU A 189 -4.29 7.38 11.07
CA GLU A 189 -5.34 7.77 11.98
C GLU A 189 -5.39 9.28 12.25
N ILE A 190 -4.25 9.98 12.22
CA ILE A 190 -4.19 11.44 12.37
C ILE A 190 -4.91 12.11 11.21
N LYS A 191 -4.77 11.57 10.01
CA LYS A 191 -5.44 12.05 8.80
C LYS A 191 -6.84 11.46 8.59
N GLY A 192 -7.34 10.74 9.59
CA GLY A 192 -8.70 10.20 9.61
C GLY A 192 -8.89 8.89 8.84
N CYS A 193 -7.82 8.20 8.50
CA CYS A 193 -7.85 6.83 8.01
C CYS A 193 -7.74 5.89 9.22
N LYS A 194 -8.76 5.09 9.47
CA LYS A 194 -8.80 4.20 10.63
C LYS A 194 -8.39 2.77 10.32
N GLU A 195 -8.32 2.44 9.03
CA GLU A 195 -8.08 1.07 8.55
C GLU A 195 -6.65 0.85 8.08
N PHE A 196 -5.97 1.93 7.64
CA PHE A 196 -4.63 1.85 7.06
C PHE A 196 -3.64 2.87 7.64
N TRP A 197 -2.41 2.43 7.72
CA TRP A 197 -1.28 3.28 7.39
C TRP A 197 -0.93 3.03 5.92
N TRP A 198 -1.11 4.03 5.12
CA TRP A 198 -0.87 3.99 3.68
C TRP A 198 0.09 5.08 3.27
N GLY A 199 1.10 4.74 2.51
CA GLY A 199 2.05 5.74 2.06
C GLY A 199 3.16 5.20 1.22
N ARG A 200 4.22 5.99 1.12
CA ARG A 200 5.41 5.69 0.37
C ARG A 200 6.58 5.44 1.30
N CYS A 201 7.41 4.45 1.00
CA CYS A 201 8.69 4.28 1.65
C CYS A 201 9.83 4.22 0.64
N SER A 202 11.03 4.55 1.11
CA SER A 202 12.25 4.53 0.31
C SER A 202 13.39 3.95 1.14
N THR A 203 14.01 2.90 0.62
CA THR A 203 15.22 2.29 1.21
C THR A 203 16.44 2.69 0.38
N ARG A 204 17.45 3.26 1.03
CA ARG A 204 18.68 3.71 0.36
C ARG A 204 19.47 2.54 -0.22
N PRO A 205 20.30 2.78 -1.26
CA PRO A 205 21.24 1.78 -1.77
C PRO A 205 22.11 1.19 -0.66
N ASN A 206 22.32 -0.12 -0.71
CA ASN A 206 23.12 -0.89 0.26
C ASN A 206 22.64 -0.75 1.71
N CYS A 207 21.39 -0.35 1.90
CA CYS A 207 20.75 -0.30 3.20
C CYS A 207 19.67 -1.38 3.32
N ARG A 208 19.33 -1.69 4.57
CA ARG A 208 18.29 -2.65 4.87
C ARG A 208 17.24 -2.06 5.80
N TYR A 209 16.07 -2.64 5.75
CA TYR A 209 15.04 -2.55 6.77
C TYR A 209 15.15 -3.80 7.62
N THR A 210 15.61 -3.62 8.87
CA THR A 210 15.92 -4.74 9.77
C THR A 210 14.75 -5.71 9.84
N PRO A 211 15.00 -7.02 9.74
CA PRO A 211 13.98 -8.03 9.97
C PRO A 211 13.30 -7.84 11.31
N HIS A 212 12.00 -7.84 11.29
CA HIS A 212 11.15 -7.63 12.47
C HIS A 212 9.80 -8.30 12.26
N PHE A 213 8.97 -8.33 13.27
CA PHE A 213 7.58 -8.74 13.16
C PHE A 213 6.70 -7.86 14.06
N HIS A 214 5.44 -7.78 13.72
CA HIS A 214 4.38 -7.09 14.45
C HIS A 214 3.03 -7.75 14.16
N GLU A 215 2.02 -7.41 14.94
CA GLU A 215 0.69 -8.03 14.81
C GLU A 215 -0.04 -7.62 13.53
N GLN A 216 0.26 -6.44 13.01
CA GLN A 216 -0.40 -5.92 11.82
C GLN A 216 0.13 -6.62 10.55
N PRO A 217 -0.73 -7.01 9.62
CA PRO A 217 -0.31 -7.42 8.28
C PRO A 217 0.20 -6.22 7.49
N GLU A 218 1.13 -6.46 6.59
CA GLU A 218 1.74 -5.40 5.79
C GLU A 218 1.93 -5.80 4.33
N ILE A 219 1.80 -4.83 3.43
CA ILE A 219 2.14 -4.99 2.02
C ILE A 219 3.17 -3.95 1.57
N PHE A 220 3.95 -4.34 0.55
CA PHE A 220 4.82 -3.42 -0.20
C PHE A 220 4.63 -3.65 -1.69
N TYR A 221 4.21 -2.62 -2.41
CA TYR A 221 4.18 -2.62 -3.88
C TYR A 221 5.37 -1.82 -4.42
N ILE A 222 6.25 -2.47 -5.16
CA ILE A 222 7.51 -1.88 -5.60
C ILE A 222 7.27 -0.97 -6.81
N LEU A 223 7.64 0.31 -6.65
CA LEU A 223 7.54 1.33 -7.70
C LEU A 223 8.83 1.41 -8.52
N SER A 224 9.98 1.38 -7.85
CA SER A 224 11.30 1.48 -8.51
C SER A 224 12.39 0.84 -7.67
N GLY A 225 13.54 0.59 -8.31
CA GLY A 225 14.65 -0.12 -7.71
C GLY A 225 14.46 -1.64 -7.70
N PHE A 226 15.40 -2.36 -7.15
CA PHE A 226 15.30 -3.80 -6.93
C PHE A 226 15.96 -4.18 -5.61
N GLY A 227 15.57 -5.34 -5.08
CA GLY A 227 16.12 -5.78 -3.80
C GLY A 227 15.61 -7.14 -3.39
N THR A 228 15.80 -7.43 -2.13
CA THR A 228 15.39 -8.66 -1.49
C THR A 228 14.42 -8.37 -0.35
N MET A 229 13.28 -9.07 -0.34
CA MET A 229 12.35 -9.12 0.79
C MET A 229 12.51 -10.44 1.52
N TYR A 230 12.49 -10.37 2.83
CA TYR A 230 12.43 -11.53 3.73
C TYR A 230 11.02 -11.68 4.25
N GLY A 231 10.47 -12.89 4.26
CA GLY A 231 9.14 -13.17 4.76
C GLY A 231 9.06 -14.55 5.39
N GLY A 232 8.95 -14.61 6.72
CA GLY A 232 9.06 -15.84 7.46
C GLY A 232 10.44 -16.47 7.25
N SER A 233 10.47 -17.71 6.78
CA SER A 233 11.72 -18.42 6.42
C SER A 233 12.10 -18.27 4.94
N GLU A 234 11.36 -17.51 4.16
CA GLU A 234 11.52 -17.39 2.72
C GLU A 234 12.19 -16.07 2.32
N VAL A 235 12.79 -16.06 1.14
CA VAL A 235 13.51 -14.92 0.57
C VAL A 235 13.03 -14.70 -0.85
N PHE A 236 12.64 -13.47 -1.16
CA PHE A 236 12.08 -13.10 -2.44
C PHE A 236 12.90 -12.01 -3.11
N GLN A 237 13.19 -12.16 -4.39
CA GLN A 237 13.66 -11.06 -5.21
C GLN A 237 12.48 -10.19 -5.59
N ILE A 238 12.63 -8.85 -5.45
CA ILE A 238 11.59 -7.88 -5.77
C ILE A 238 12.11 -6.87 -6.79
N THR A 239 11.23 -6.53 -7.72
CA THR A 239 11.46 -5.58 -8.81
C THR A 239 10.21 -4.69 -8.95
N PRO A 240 10.27 -3.60 -9.73
CA PRO A 240 9.08 -2.80 -10.01
C PRO A 240 7.92 -3.67 -10.52
N GLY A 241 6.75 -3.52 -9.90
CA GLY A 241 5.59 -4.36 -10.16
C GLY A 241 5.43 -5.56 -9.23
N SER A 242 6.39 -5.84 -8.35
CA SER A 242 6.22 -6.85 -7.29
C SER A 242 5.33 -6.32 -6.18
N LEU A 243 4.37 -7.12 -5.74
CA LEU A 243 3.61 -6.94 -4.49
C LEU A 243 4.06 -8.00 -3.49
N PHE A 244 4.62 -7.58 -2.38
CA PHE A 244 4.94 -8.42 -1.23
C PHE A 244 3.85 -8.27 -0.17
N TYR A 245 3.49 -9.38 0.47
CA TYR A 245 2.55 -9.42 1.59
C TYR A 245 3.12 -10.23 2.75
N ALA A 246 3.14 -9.63 3.93
CA ALA A 246 3.43 -10.26 5.20
C ALA A 246 2.14 -10.34 6.03
N PRO A 247 1.61 -11.55 6.32
CA PRO A 247 0.47 -11.69 7.22
C PRO A 247 0.86 -11.32 8.66
N LYS A 248 -0.15 -11.22 9.53
CA LYS A 248 0.02 -10.95 10.97
C LYS A 248 1.14 -11.80 11.59
N ASN A 249 2.01 -11.15 12.35
CA ASN A 249 3.13 -11.79 13.04
C ASN A 249 4.10 -12.54 12.11
N CYS A 250 4.13 -12.22 10.82
CA CYS A 250 5.14 -12.74 9.92
C CYS A 250 6.42 -11.91 10.06
N MET A 251 7.55 -12.57 10.32
CA MET A 251 8.83 -11.90 10.25
C MET A 251 9.06 -11.38 8.83
N HIS A 252 9.41 -10.12 8.68
CA HIS A 252 9.73 -9.53 7.39
C HIS A 252 10.79 -8.43 7.49
N GLY A 253 11.39 -8.13 6.37
CA GLY A 253 12.43 -7.12 6.22
C GLY A 253 12.81 -6.95 4.76
N MET A 254 13.61 -5.94 4.46
CA MET A 254 13.97 -5.57 3.10
C MET A 254 15.44 -5.20 3.01
N VAL A 255 16.07 -5.56 1.90
CA VAL A 255 17.41 -5.08 1.53
C VAL A 255 17.32 -4.44 0.15
N ASN A 256 17.87 -3.25 0.02
CA ASN A 256 18.09 -2.64 -1.29
C ASN A 256 19.43 -3.15 -1.84
N ASP A 257 19.36 -4.07 -2.78
CA ASP A 257 20.52 -4.68 -3.44
C ASP A 257 21.00 -3.84 -4.65
N GLY A 258 20.31 -2.73 -4.95
CA GLY A 258 20.59 -1.86 -6.09
C GLY A 258 21.48 -0.68 -5.77
N THR A 259 21.77 0.10 -6.82
CA THR A 259 22.52 1.37 -6.75
C THR A 259 21.59 2.58 -6.62
N GLU A 260 20.30 2.40 -6.85
CA GLU A 260 19.28 3.43 -6.76
C GLU A 260 18.34 3.17 -5.58
N PRO A 261 17.62 4.17 -5.09
CA PRO A 261 16.62 3.97 -4.03
C PRO A 261 15.57 2.92 -4.43
N LEU A 262 15.31 1.99 -3.53
CA LEU A 262 14.19 1.06 -3.63
C LEU A 262 12.96 1.75 -3.05
N ILE A 263 11.97 2.03 -3.90
CA ILE A 263 10.78 2.80 -3.55
C ILE A 263 9.56 1.90 -3.64
N ALA A 264 8.72 1.94 -2.62
CA ALA A 264 7.48 1.18 -2.57
C ALA A 264 6.31 2.00 -2.00
N ILE A 265 5.10 1.64 -2.39
CA ILE A 265 3.89 1.94 -1.63
C ILE A 265 3.73 0.85 -0.58
N TYR A 266 3.50 1.26 0.66
CA TYR A 266 3.20 0.33 1.74
C TYR A 266 1.78 0.53 2.27
N ALA A 267 1.18 -0.55 2.74
CA ALA A 267 0.01 -0.50 3.60
C ALA A 267 0.25 -1.41 4.80
N CYS A 268 -0.02 -0.88 5.98
CA CYS A 268 -0.06 -1.63 7.21
C CYS A 268 -1.47 -1.45 7.79
N ASN A 269 -2.14 -2.55 8.15
CA ASN A 269 -3.47 -2.47 8.73
C ASN A 269 -3.36 -1.88 10.15
N ILE A 270 -4.25 -0.94 10.48
CA ILE A 270 -4.35 -0.42 11.83
C ILE A 270 -5.42 -1.24 12.52
N GLU A 271 -5.05 -2.14 13.41
CA GLU A 271 -6.04 -2.74 14.27
C GLU A 271 -6.56 -1.72 15.28
N VAL A 272 -7.88 -1.66 15.34
CA VAL A 272 -8.76 -0.98 16.29
C VAL A 272 -8.08 -0.47 17.57
N ALA A 273 -8.25 0.84 17.78
CA ALA A 273 -8.17 1.58 19.02
C ALA A 273 -7.44 0.90 20.20
N GLY A 274 -6.18 1.22 20.38
CA GLY A 274 -5.42 0.91 21.59
C GLY A 274 -4.25 -0.06 21.42
N THR A 275 -4.02 -0.61 20.24
CA THR A 275 -2.82 -1.39 19.96
C THR A 275 -1.69 -0.45 19.55
N SER A 276 -0.74 -0.23 20.45
CA SER A 276 0.53 0.35 20.06
C SER A 276 1.19 -0.57 19.03
N TYR A 277 1.73 0.00 17.96
CA TYR A 277 2.60 -0.67 17.01
C TYR A 277 3.85 -1.19 17.78
N ASN A 278 3.77 -2.42 18.24
CA ASN A 278 4.84 -3.11 18.93
C ASN A 278 5.68 -3.87 17.91
N ARG A 279 6.73 -3.23 17.44
CA ARG A 279 7.72 -3.84 16.56
C ARG A 279 8.78 -4.55 17.40
N GLU A 280 8.95 -5.84 17.21
CA GLU A 280 10.09 -6.58 17.74
C GLU A 280 11.14 -6.79 16.65
N GLU A 281 12.32 -6.19 16.82
CA GLU A 281 13.46 -6.41 15.93
C GLU A 281 14.13 -7.75 16.23
N ILE A 282 14.50 -8.47 15.19
CA ILE A 282 15.19 -9.74 15.27
C ILE A 282 16.66 -9.53 14.92
N SER A 283 17.48 -9.23 15.94
CA SER A 283 18.92 -8.98 15.78
C SER A 283 19.73 -10.23 15.42
N ASP A 284 19.25 -11.39 15.79
CA ASP A 284 20.01 -12.66 15.75
C ASP A 284 19.43 -13.68 14.77
N VAL A 285 18.70 -13.25 13.76
CA VAL A 285 18.32 -14.17 12.69
C VAL A 285 19.59 -14.51 11.92
N PRO A 286 19.99 -15.78 11.89
CA PRO A 286 21.03 -16.21 10.99
C PRO A 286 20.50 -16.19 9.55
N PHE A 287 20.29 -14.98 9.03
CA PHE A 287 20.14 -14.80 7.61
C PHE A 287 21.50 -14.98 7.00
N THR A 288 21.74 -16.15 6.48
CA THR A 288 22.91 -16.45 5.65
C THR A 288 22.95 -15.58 4.38
N ALA A 289 21.89 -14.84 4.09
CA ALA A 289 21.79 -14.10 2.86
C ALA A 289 22.32 -12.65 2.87
N PRO A 290 22.11 -11.75 3.87
CA PRO A 290 22.57 -10.37 3.74
C PRO A 290 24.08 -10.17 3.87
N ALA A 291 24.75 -10.91 4.77
CA ALA A 291 26.20 -10.82 4.92
C ALA A 291 26.93 -11.41 3.71
N ASP A 292 26.47 -12.56 3.23
CA ASP A 292 27.05 -13.24 2.08
C ASP A 292 26.80 -12.51 0.77
N ARG A 293 25.68 -11.75 0.66
CA ARG A 293 25.39 -10.94 -0.53
C ARG A 293 26.12 -9.61 -0.56
N ASN A 294 26.37 -8.97 0.56
CA ASN A 294 27.24 -7.80 0.61
C ASN A 294 28.64 -8.14 0.07
N ASP A 295 29.16 -9.31 0.40
CA ASP A 295 30.42 -9.79 -0.13
C ASP A 295 30.35 -10.11 -1.64
N LEU A 296 29.23 -10.61 -2.13
CA LEU A 296 29.00 -10.87 -3.55
C LEU A 296 28.81 -9.60 -4.37
N MET A 297 28.22 -8.55 -3.80
CA MET A 297 28.04 -7.26 -4.48
C MET A 297 29.33 -6.44 -4.50
N LEU A 298 30.12 -6.45 -3.43
CA LEU A 298 31.42 -5.80 -3.39
C LEU A 298 32.46 -6.49 -4.30
N SER A 299 32.27 -7.74 -4.66
CA SER A 299 33.14 -8.48 -5.60
C SER A 299 32.81 -8.24 -7.07
N LYS A 300 31.71 -7.50 -7.38
CA LYS A 300 31.27 -7.18 -8.76
C LYS A 300 31.43 -5.70 -9.14
N ILE A 301 31.95 -4.88 -8.24
CA ILE A 301 32.43 -3.52 -8.50
C ILE A 301 33.96 -3.55 -8.61
#